data_7bf497efde2ca1c45cc3f4e64eeb494d
#
_entry.id   7bf497efde2ca1c45cc3f4e64eeb494d
#
_cell.length_a   1.000
_cell.length_b   1.000
_cell.length_c   1.000
_cell.angle_alpha   90.00
_cell.angle_beta   90.00
_cell.angle_gamma   90.00
#
_symmetry.space_group_name_H-M   'P 1'
#
loop_
_entity.id
_entity.type
_entity.pdbx_description
1 polymer ?
#
loop_
_entity_poly.entity_id
_entity_poly.type
_entity_poly.pdbx_seq_one_letter_code
_entity_poly.pdbx_strand_id
1 'polypeptide(L)'
;TTIPITQDFTVKTELITPTGLALLKALSPIFEPIPSHLSIESVGYGFGKRETGKFNALRGSLLKEDTSHSTTVVHRTEDQIIEITTTIDDQTPEQLGYIIHRFLDAGALDVYYRSVVMKKNRPGFELILLIQGSQLEDFSALLFKETSTIGFRYQQVDRKVMQRRFEQIDTEFGPVTVKINQYGSTTKKTLEYED
;
A
#
# COMPACT_ATOMS: atom_id res chain seq x y z
N THR A 1 -15.73 -19.69 -3.68
CA THR A 1 -14.36 -19.38 -3.18
C THR A 1 -13.40 -20.41 -3.78
N THR A 2 -12.38 -19.94 -4.47
CA THR A 2 -11.34 -20.80 -5.07
C THR A 2 -10.30 -21.09 -3.99
N ILE A 3 -10.04 -22.37 -3.73
CA ILE A 3 -9.02 -22.79 -2.77
C ILE A 3 -7.69 -22.90 -3.54
N PRO A 4 -6.65 -22.13 -3.21
CA PRO A 4 -5.34 -22.27 -3.82
C PRO A 4 -4.73 -23.63 -3.44
N ILE A 5 -4.24 -24.37 -4.43
CA ILE A 5 -3.62 -25.68 -4.23
C ILE A 5 -2.23 -25.71 -4.86
N THR A 6 -1.31 -26.41 -4.20
CA THR A 6 0.00 -26.74 -4.76
C THR A 6 0.07 -28.26 -4.99
N GLN A 7 0.59 -28.68 -6.12
CA GLN A 7 0.75 -30.09 -6.47
C GLN A 7 2.20 -30.52 -6.30
N ASP A 8 2.44 -31.57 -5.50
CA ASP A 8 3.76 -32.23 -5.40
C ASP A 8 3.76 -33.51 -6.21
N PHE A 9 4.33 -33.49 -7.40
CA PHE A 9 4.41 -34.63 -8.31
C PHE A 9 5.36 -35.75 -7.86
N THR A 10 6.11 -35.55 -6.77
CA THR A 10 6.99 -36.59 -6.21
C THR A 10 6.26 -37.58 -5.31
N VAL A 11 5.05 -37.25 -4.91
CA VAL A 11 4.17 -38.09 -4.08
C VAL A 11 3.10 -38.72 -4.97
N LYS A 12 3.05 -40.07 -4.99
CA LYS A 12 2.12 -40.85 -5.84
C LYS A 12 0.74 -41.08 -5.22
N THR A 13 0.41 -40.38 -4.12
CA THR A 13 -0.88 -40.51 -3.42
C THR A 13 -1.42 -39.14 -3.06
N GLU A 14 -2.74 -39.07 -2.86
CA GLU A 14 -3.37 -37.84 -2.39
C GLU A 14 -2.89 -37.45 -0.99
N LEU A 15 -2.48 -36.21 -0.81
CA LEU A 15 -2.11 -35.63 0.49
C LEU A 15 -3.31 -35.00 1.21
N ILE A 16 -4.27 -34.50 0.45
CA ILE A 16 -5.53 -33.93 0.94
C ILE A 16 -6.68 -34.86 0.55
N THR A 17 -7.38 -35.40 1.54
CA THR A 17 -8.53 -36.25 1.27
C THR A 17 -9.76 -35.44 0.83
N PRO A 18 -10.69 -36.03 0.06
CA PRO A 18 -11.94 -35.36 -0.30
C PRO A 18 -12.71 -34.81 0.90
N THR A 19 -12.72 -35.55 2.02
CA THR A 19 -13.33 -35.10 3.29
C THR A 19 -12.63 -33.87 3.85
N GLY A 20 -11.28 -33.86 3.87
CA GLY A 20 -10.49 -32.72 4.33
C GLY A 20 -10.74 -31.48 3.47
N LEU A 21 -10.83 -31.63 2.16
CA LEU A 21 -11.14 -30.55 1.24
C LEU A 21 -12.58 -30.03 1.45
N ALA A 22 -13.55 -30.91 1.68
CA ALA A 22 -14.91 -30.54 1.95
C ALA A 22 -15.05 -29.73 3.26
N LEU A 23 -14.34 -30.11 4.31
CA LEU A 23 -14.26 -29.37 5.57
C LEU A 23 -13.63 -27.98 5.38
N LEU A 24 -12.53 -27.88 4.67
CA LEU A 24 -11.90 -26.59 4.35
C LEU A 24 -12.88 -25.68 3.59
N LYS A 25 -13.61 -26.23 2.62
CA LYS A 25 -14.60 -25.47 1.86
C LYS A 25 -15.76 -24.98 2.75
N ALA A 26 -16.22 -25.81 3.68
CA ALA A 26 -17.30 -25.46 4.60
C ALA A 26 -16.90 -24.35 5.58
N LEU A 27 -15.63 -24.29 5.99
CA LEU A 27 -15.09 -23.27 6.89
C LEU A 27 -14.91 -21.90 6.20
N SER A 28 -15.05 -21.83 4.87
CA SER A 28 -14.87 -20.59 4.08
C SER A 28 -13.60 -19.82 4.45
N PRO A 29 -12.40 -20.46 4.43
CA PRO A 29 -11.17 -19.83 4.91
C PRO A 29 -10.78 -18.63 4.04
N ILE A 30 -10.09 -17.69 4.66
CA ILE A 30 -9.44 -16.55 4.00
C ILE A 30 -8.00 -16.96 3.68
N PHE A 31 -7.56 -16.73 2.42
CA PHE A 31 -6.21 -17.05 1.96
C PHE A 31 -5.37 -15.77 1.87
N GLU A 32 -5.11 -15.18 3.01
CA GLU A 32 -4.31 -13.94 3.14
C GLU A 32 -3.09 -14.20 4.04
N PRO A 33 -2.02 -13.39 3.91
CA PRO A 33 -0.92 -13.43 4.85
C PRO A 33 -1.39 -13.18 6.28
N ILE A 34 -0.76 -13.85 7.25
CA ILE A 34 -1.04 -13.61 8.68
C ILE A 34 -0.62 -12.18 9.02
N PRO A 35 -1.52 -11.35 9.57
CA PRO A 35 -1.19 -10.00 10.01
C PRO A 35 -0.03 -9.97 11.02
N SER A 36 0.88 -9.02 10.88
CA SER A 36 2.10 -8.93 11.70
C SER A 36 1.88 -8.59 13.19
N HIS A 37 0.66 -8.14 13.55
CA HIS A 37 0.28 -7.83 14.93
C HIS A 37 -0.23 -9.03 15.72
N LEU A 38 -0.30 -10.20 15.09
CA LEU A 38 -0.74 -11.43 15.73
C LEU A 38 0.46 -12.27 16.17
N SER A 39 0.45 -12.74 17.39
CA SER A 39 1.40 -13.71 17.92
C SER A 39 0.80 -15.11 17.96
N ILE A 40 1.64 -16.14 17.84
CA ILE A 40 1.20 -17.54 17.93
C ILE A 40 1.05 -17.90 19.41
N GLU A 41 -0.18 -18.17 19.83
CA GLU A 41 -0.48 -18.61 21.20
C GLU A 41 -0.26 -20.12 21.36
N SER A 42 -0.70 -20.91 20.38
CA SER A 42 -0.52 -22.36 20.40
C SER A 42 -0.48 -22.95 19.01
N VAL A 43 0.15 -24.11 18.87
CA VAL A 43 0.26 -24.85 17.62
C VAL A 43 -0.16 -26.30 17.84
N GLY A 44 -1.02 -26.81 16.98
CA GLY A 44 -1.42 -28.20 16.95
C GLY A 44 -1.11 -28.84 15.59
N TYR A 45 -0.88 -30.14 15.59
CA TYR A 45 -0.67 -30.93 14.38
C TYR A 45 -1.66 -32.07 14.32
N GLY A 46 -2.28 -32.28 13.17
CA GLY A 46 -3.09 -33.43 12.85
C GLY A 46 -2.41 -34.27 11.78
N PHE A 47 -2.14 -35.54 12.08
CA PHE A 47 -1.44 -36.44 11.16
C PHE A 47 -2.43 -37.30 10.38
N GLY A 48 -2.18 -37.48 9.10
CA GLY A 48 -2.86 -38.48 8.29
C GLY A 48 -2.43 -39.91 8.67
N LYS A 49 -3.32 -40.89 8.44
CA LYS A 49 -3.04 -42.32 8.73
C LYS A 49 -2.16 -42.95 7.66
N ARG A 50 -1.92 -42.33 6.52
CA ARG A 50 -1.16 -42.87 5.39
C ARG A 50 0.33 -42.49 5.51
N GLU A 51 1.20 -43.47 5.42
CA GLU A 51 2.63 -43.22 5.28
C GLU A 51 2.95 -42.87 3.83
N THR A 52 3.38 -41.63 3.60
CA THR A 52 3.68 -41.09 2.28
C THR A 52 5.19 -40.96 2.01
N GLY A 53 6.02 -41.37 3.00
CA GLY A 53 7.48 -41.15 2.96
C GLY A 53 7.88 -39.66 3.15
N LYS A 54 6.93 -38.78 3.29
CA LYS A 54 7.15 -37.34 3.59
C LYS A 54 6.32 -36.93 4.79
N PHE A 55 6.77 -35.85 5.47
CA PHE A 55 6.00 -35.25 6.55
C PHE A 55 4.67 -34.72 5.98
N ASN A 56 3.57 -35.33 6.40
CA ASN A 56 2.23 -34.96 5.99
C ASN A 56 1.35 -34.72 7.22
N ALA A 57 1.22 -33.48 7.60
CA ALA A 57 0.39 -33.05 8.73
C ALA A 57 -0.32 -31.75 8.44
N LEU A 58 -1.53 -31.61 8.94
CA LEU A 58 -2.22 -30.33 9.06
C LEU A 58 -1.65 -29.61 10.27
N ARG A 59 -1.11 -28.41 10.09
CA ARG A 59 -0.70 -27.51 11.17
C ARG A 59 -1.80 -26.49 11.39
N GLY A 60 -2.35 -26.46 12.61
CA GLY A 60 -3.23 -25.38 13.09
C GLY A 60 -2.48 -24.49 14.07
N SER A 61 -2.62 -23.19 13.94
CA SER A 61 -2.05 -22.23 14.89
C SER A 61 -3.17 -21.35 15.41
N LEU A 62 -3.30 -21.28 16.74
CA LEU A 62 -4.16 -20.30 17.38
C LEU A 62 -3.36 -19.01 17.50
N LEU A 63 -3.93 -17.93 17.00
CA LEU A 63 -3.29 -16.61 16.99
C LEU A 63 -3.99 -15.74 18.03
N LYS A 64 -3.20 -14.93 18.72
CA LYS A 64 -3.68 -13.96 19.69
C LYS A 64 -3.23 -12.57 19.30
N GLU A 65 -4.09 -11.60 19.45
CA GLU A 65 -3.68 -10.20 19.37
C GLU A 65 -2.71 -9.87 20.51
N ASP A 66 -1.56 -9.36 20.17
CA ASP A 66 -0.55 -8.97 21.13
C ASP A 66 -0.95 -7.64 21.78
N THR A 67 -1.83 -7.73 22.81
CA THR A 67 -2.26 -6.56 23.59
C THR A 67 -1.15 -6.01 24.51
N SER A 68 0.00 -6.70 24.60
CA SER A 68 1.13 -6.29 25.47
C SER A 68 2.01 -5.21 24.85
N HIS A 69 1.88 -4.90 23.58
CA HIS A 69 2.42 -3.68 23.00
C HIS A 69 1.39 -2.55 23.09
N SER A 70 1.03 -2.20 24.32
CA SER A 70 0.52 -0.86 24.64
C SER A 70 1.64 0.18 24.48
N THR A 71 2.31 0.12 23.37
CA THR A 71 2.95 1.28 22.81
C THR A 71 1.79 2.02 22.14
N THR A 72 1.51 3.22 22.62
CA THR A 72 0.61 4.22 22.05
C THR A 72 0.17 3.80 20.65
N VAL A 73 -1.10 3.41 20.48
CA VAL A 73 -1.67 3.16 19.16
C VAL A 73 -1.54 4.48 18.42
N VAL A 74 -0.36 4.71 17.88
CA VAL A 74 -0.27 5.49 16.67
C VAL A 74 -1.16 4.69 15.73
N HIS A 75 -2.36 5.19 15.47
CA HIS A 75 -3.11 4.75 14.32
C HIS A 75 -2.12 4.81 13.15
N ARG A 76 -1.48 3.68 12.87
CA ARG A 76 -0.98 3.40 11.55
C ARG A 76 -2.25 3.30 10.70
N THR A 77 -2.73 4.40 10.26
CA THR A 77 -3.25 4.46 8.92
C THR A 77 -2.02 4.14 8.07
N GLU A 78 -1.74 2.84 7.92
CA GLU A 78 -0.90 2.36 6.85
C GLU A 78 -1.71 2.64 5.58
N ASP A 79 -1.75 3.91 5.21
CA ASP A 79 -2.04 4.31 3.86
C ASP A 79 -0.96 3.66 3.04
N GLN A 80 -1.29 2.56 2.37
CA GLN A 80 -0.37 1.94 1.43
C GLN A 80 -0.14 2.94 0.30
N ILE A 81 0.93 3.69 0.45
CA ILE A 81 1.34 4.69 -0.52
C ILE A 81 2.16 4.02 -1.58
N ILE A 82 1.87 4.31 -2.82
CA ILE A 82 2.67 3.91 -3.96
C ILE A 82 3.36 5.14 -4.53
N GLU A 83 4.66 5.04 -4.72
CA GLU A 83 5.46 5.96 -5.52
C GLU A 83 5.55 5.43 -6.94
N ILE A 84 5.04 6.19 -7.90
CA ILE A 84 5.21 5.93 -9.33
C ILE A 84 6.30 6.84 -9.85
N THR A 85 7.21 6.30 -10.67
CA THR A 85 8.31 7.04 -11.27
C THR A 85 8.43 6.72 -12.76
N THR A 86 8.48 7.75 -13.60
CA THR A 86 8.74 7.61 -15.04
C THR A 86 9.65 8.70 -15.53
N THR A 87 10.35 8.46 -16.64
CA THR A 87 11.25 9.44 -17.28
C THR A 87 10.74 9.80 -18.66
N ILE A 88 10.74 11.10 -19.00
CA ILE A 88 10.15 11.68 -20.20
C ILE A 88 11.19 12.61 -20.84
N ASP A 89 11.50 12.42 -22.14
CA ASP A 89 12.48 13.23 -22.89
C ASP A 89 11.88 13.93 -24.14
N ASP A 90 10.56 13.88 -24.27
CA ASP A 90 9.83 14.37 -25.45
C ASP A 90 8.58 15.22 -25.13
N GLN A 91 8.50 15.74 -23.89
CA GLN A 91 7.47 16.70 -23.49
C GLN A 91 8.08 18.00 -22.96
N THR A 92 7.36 19.12 -23.17
CA THR A 92 7.82 20.44 -22.71
C THR A 92 7.52 20.65 -21.21
N PRO A 93 8.25 21.56 -20.54
CA PRO A 93 7.93 21.92 -19.13
C PRO A 93 6.51 22.44 -18.94
N GLU A 94 5.93 23.13 -19.93
CA GLU A 94 4.54 23.61 -19.87
C GLU A 94 3.54 22.46 -19.85
N GLN A 95 3.78 21.43 -20.69
CA GLN A 95 2.96 20.21 -20.68
C GLN A 95 3.07 19.49 -19.34
N LEU A 96 4.28 19.41 -18.77
CA LEU A 96 4.47 18.81 -17.43
C LEU A 96 3.79 19.62 -16.34
N GLY A 97 3.75 20.95 -16.44
CA GLY A 97 3.00 21.81 -15.52
C GLY A 97 1.50 21.48 -15.53
N TYR A 98 0.91 21.33 -16.72
CA TYR A 98 -0.48 20.87 -16.86
C TYR A 98 -0.69 19.49 -16.24
N ILE A 99 0.22 18.56 -16.50
CA ILE A 99 0.16 17.18 -16.00
C ILE A 99 0.14 17.15 -14.46
N ILE A 100 0.97 17.97 -13.79
CA ILE A 100 0.98 18.06 -12.31
C ILE A 100 -0.41 18.41 -11.79
N HIS A 101 -1.03 19.49 -12.31
CA HIS A 101 -2.38 19.90 -11.89
C HIS A 101 -3.38 18.78 -12.15
N ARG A 102 -3.31 18.15 -13.31
CA ARG A 102 -4.23 17.08 -13.70
C ARG A 102 -4.18 15.87 -12.78
N PHE A 103 -2.98 15.50 -12.30
CA PHE A 103 -2.80 14.41 -11.35
C PHE A 103 -3.23 14.79 -9.93
N LEU A 104 -2.94 16.02 -9.49
CA LEU A 104 -3.41 16.51 -8.18
C LEU A 104 -4.95 16.56 -8.13
N ASP A 105 -5.59 17.05 -9.18
CA ASP A 105 -7.07 17.08 -9.31
C ASP A 105 -7.67 15.65 -9.32
N ALA A 106 -6.94 14.67 -9.82
CA ALA A 106 -7.34 13.26 -9.77
C ALA A 106 -7.13 12.61 -8.39
N GLY A 107 -6.57 13.33 -7.43
CA GLY A 107 -6.39 12.88 -6.05
C GLY A 107 -5.02 12.28 -5.74
N ALA A 108 -3.99 12.57 -6.54
CA ALA A 108 -2.62 12.26 -6.16
C ALA A 108 -2.26 12.96 -4.84
N LEU A 109 -1.53 12.26 -3.98
CA LEU A 109 -1.10 12.81 -2.68
C LEU A 109 0.03 13.83 -2.86
N ASP A 110 0.87 13.62 -3.87
CA ASP A 110 1.93 14.55 -4.27
C ASP A 110 2.34 14.26 -5.72
N VAL A 111 2.75 15.29 -6.45
CA VAL A 111 3.24 15.19 -7.83
C VAL A 111 4.34 16.22 -8.02
N TYR A 112 5.49 15.76 -8.49
CA TYR A 112 6.58 16.65 -8.83
C TYR A 112 7.48 16.05 -9.91
N TYR A 113 8.33 16.86 -10.51
CA TYR A 113 9.34 16.38 -11.43
C TYR A 113 10.71 16.97 -11.11
N ARG A 114 11.74 16.28 -11.56
CA ARG A 114 13.12 16.73 -11.50
C ARG A 114 13.81 16.55 -12.85
N SER A 115 14.72 17.47 -13.17
CA SER A 115 15.50 17.37 -14.40
C SER A 115 16.51 16.23 -14.29
N VAL A 116 16.62 15.47 -15.38
CA VAL A 116 17.56 14.36 -15.51
C VAL A 116 18.26 14.39 -16.87
N VAL A 117 19.41 13.76 -16.97
CA VAL A 117 20.05 13.48 -18.26
C VAL A 117 19.81 12.02 -18.60
N MET A 118 19.15 11.79 -19.71
CA MET A 118 18.78 10.46 -20.19
C MET A 118 19.81 9.91 -21.19
N LYS A 119 19.58 8.68 -21.67
CA LYS A 119 20.40 8.05 -22.72
C LYS A 119 20.57 8.97 -23.92
N LYS A 120 21.71 8.87 -24.60
CA LYS A 120 22.09 9.74 -25.72
C LYS A 120 22.27 11.23 -25.35
N ASN A 121 22.57 11.50 -24.05
CA ASN A 121 22.72 12.85 -23.49
C ASN A 121 21.51 13.77 -23.70
N ARG A 122 20.32 13.22 -23.74
CA ARG A 122 19.08 14.00 -23.86
C ARG A 122 18.69 14.59 -22.52
N PRO A 123 18.38 15.89 -22.45
CA PRO A 123 17.71 16.43 -21.28
C PRO A 123 16.31 15.83 -21.19
N GLY A 124 15.86 15.53 -19.99
CA GLY A 124 14.53 15.00 -19.74
C GLY A 124 14.08 15.28 -18.31
N PHE A 125 12.93 14.77 -17.97
CA PHE A 125 12.35 14.93 -16.65
C PHE A 125 11.98 13.57 -16.07
N GLU A 126 12.25 13.39 -14.81
CA GLU A 126 11.70 12.28 -14.03
C GLU A 126 10.48 12.79 -13.31
N LEU A 127 9.31 12.25 -13.67
CA LEU A 127 8.02 12.54 -13.03
C LEU A 127 7.80 11.53 -11.90
N ILE A 128 7.47 12.05 -10.73
CA ILE A 128 7.19 11.27 -9.52
C ILE A 128 5.78 11.58 -9.03
N LEU A 129 5.00 10.53 -8.75
CA LEU A 129 3.67 10.62 -8.17
C LEU A 129 3.62 9.80 -6.90
N LEU A 130 2.99 10.35 -5.87
CA LEU A 130 2.58 9.62 -4.68
C LEU A 130 1.07 9.45 -4.68
N ILE A 131 0.60 8.22 -4.62
CA ILE A 131 -0.82 7.88 -4.67
C ILE A 131 -1.21 6.88 -3.58
N GLN A 132 -2.50 6.76 -3.31
CA GLN A 132 -3.04 5.66 -2.50
C GLN A 132 -2.87 4.34 -3.25
N GLY A 133 -2.54 3.26 -2.55
CA GLY A 133 -2.33 1.94 -3.16
C GLY A 133 -3.52 1.43 -3.97
N SER A 134 -4.74 1.76 -3.54
CA SER A 134 -5.98 1.40 -4.23
C SER A 134 -6.18 2.10 -5.57
N GLN A 135 -5.42 3.15 -5.86
CA GLN A 135 -5.58 3.98 -7.06
C GLN A 135 -4.57 3.64 -8.18
N LEU A 136 -3.75 2.59 -8.01
CA LEU A 136 -2.67 2.28 -8.95
C LEU A 136 -3.17 2.12 -10.39
N GLU A 137 -4.25 1.40 -10.61
CA GLU A 137 -4.79 1.15 -11.95
C GLU A 137 -5.34 2.42 -12.60
N ASP A 138 -6.05 3.26 -11.84
CA ASP A 138 -6.61 4.53 -12.35
C ASP A 138 -5.49 5.50 -12.74
N PHE A 139 -4.46 5.62 -11.89
CA PHE A 139 -3.31 6.47 -12.20
C PHE A 139 -2.42 5.90 -13.30
N SER A 140 -2.33 4.58 -13.45
CA SER A 140 -1.67 3.95 -14.59
C SER A 140 -2.32 4.34 -15.91
N ALA A 141 -3.64 4.24 -15.97
CA ALA A 141 -4.41 4.63 -17.16
C ALA A 141 -4.26 6.13 -17.45
N LEU A 142 -4.34 6.97 -16.41
CA LEU A 142 -4.18 8.42 -16.54
C LEU A 142 -2.77 8.81 -17.01
N LEU A 143 -1.72 8.16 -16.48
CA LEU A 143 -0.34 8.39 -16.84
C LEU A 143 -0.08 8.09 -18.32
N PHE A 144 -0.54 6.94 -18.82
CA PHE A 144 -0.42 6.59 -20.24
C PHE A 144 -1.24 7.49 -21.16
N LYS A 145 -2.33 8.06 -20.67
CA LYS A 145 -3.17 8.98 -21.45
C LYS A 145 -2.59 10.37 -21.55
N GLU A 146 -2.07 10.91 -20.44
CA GLU A 146 -1.68 12.33 -20.34
C GLU A 146 -0.18 12.56 -20.61
N THR A 147 0.62 11.48 -20.68
CA THR A 147 2.07 11.60 -20.94
C THR A 147 2.49 10.79 -22.15
N SER A 148 3.68 11.05 -22.67
CA SER A 148 4.32 10.27 -23.74
C SER A 148 4.98 8.97 -23.25
N THR A 149 4.95 8.71 -21.93
CA THR A 149 5.60 7.52 -21.38
C THR A 149 4.96 6.23 -21.89
N ILE A 150 5.80 5.25 -22.18
CA ILE A 150 5.37 3.88 -22.57
C ILE A 150 5.53 2.87 -21.44
N GLY A 151 5.99 3.33 -20.27
CA GLY A 151 6.20 2.48 -19.10
C GLY A 151 6.70 3.28 -17.91
N PHE A 152 6.44 2.78 -16.72
CA PHE A 152 6.84 3.39 -15.47
C PHE A 152 7.28 2.31 -14.46
N ARG A 153 7.95 2.75 -13.41
CA ARG A 153 8.27 1.95 -12.24
C ARG A 153 7.37 2.36 -11.10
N TYR A 154 7.03 1.44 -10.23
CA TYR A 154 6.34 1.77 -8.99
C TYR A 154 6.86 0.94 -7.83
N GLN A 155 6.75 1.48 -6.64
CA GLN A 155 7.10 0.81 -5.40
C GLN A 155 6.17 1.25 -4.28
N GLN A 156 5.95 0.33 -3.34
CA GLN A 156 5.27 0.67 -2.10
C GLN A 156 6.25 1.40 -1.18
N VAL A 157 5.83 2.53 -0.62
CA VAL A 157 6.65 3.34 0.28
C VAL A 157 5.93 3.56 1.61
N ASP A 158 6.69 3.47 2.69
CA ASP A 158 6.20 3.84 4.02
C ASP A 158 6.35 5.34 4.22
N ARG A 159 5.31 5.98 4.77
CA ARG A 159 5.39 7.38 5.18
C ARG A 159 4.93 7.58 6.61
N LYS A 160 5.50 8.59 7.27
CA LYS A 160 5.00 9.09 8.55
C LYS A 160 4.48 10.49 8.35
N VAL A 161 3.23 10.71 8.70
CA VAL A 161 2.57 12.02 8.62
C VAL A 161 2.12 12.45 10.01
N MET A 162 2.13 13.76 10.25
CA MET A 162 1.52 14.33 11.45
C MET A 162 -0.01 14.26 11.32
N GLN A 163 -0.71 14.07 12.43
CA GLN A 163 -2.15 14.24 12.45
C GLN A 163 -2.49 15.69 12.12
N ARG A 164 -3.46 15.91 11.23
CA ARG A 164 -3.86 17.23 10.74
C ARG A 164 -5.29 17.53 11.15
N ARG A 165 -5.50 18.74 11.64
CA ARG A 165 -6.83 19.33 11.83
C ARG A 165 -6.80 20.80 11.44
N PHE A 166 -7.97 21.34 11.16
CA PHE A 166 -8.16 22.75 10.82
C PHE A 166 -9.01 23.40 11.90
N GLU A 167 -8.64 24.62 12.29
CA GLU A 167 -9.39 25.45 13.22
C GLU A 167 -9.57 26.83 12.60
N GLN A 168 -10.80 27.35 12.63
CA GLN A 168 -11.07 28.77 12.30
C GLN A 168 -10.79 29.62 13.51
N ILE A 169 -10.04 30.71 13.31
CA ILE A 169 -9.72 31.69 14.32
C ILE A 169 -10.21 33.06 13.82
N ASP A 170 -11.05 33.72 14.61
CA ASP A 170 -11.48 35.10 14.31
C ASP A 170 -10.34 36.05 14.60
N THR A 171 -10.00 36.88 13.61
CA THR A 171 -9.02 37.99 13.76
C THR A 171 -9.67 39.34 13.45
N GLU A 172 -8.98 40.43 13.77
CA GLU A 172 -9.44 41.79 13.42
C GLU A 172 -9.60 42.01 11.91
N PHE A 173 -9.01 41.15 11.06
CA PHE A 173 -9.10 41.21 9.60
C PHE A 173 -10.11 40.19 9.03
N GLY A 174 -10.80 39.43 9.90
CA GLY A 174 -11.74 38.39 9.52
C GLY A 174 -11.31 36.98 10.00
N PRO A 175 -12.13 35.95 9.75
CA PRO A 175 -11.81 34.58 10.12
C PRO A 175 -10.67 34.04 9.24
N VAL A 176 -9.70 33.38 9.85
CA VAL A 176 -8.61 32.71 9.15
C VAL A 176 -8.58 31.24 9.52
N THR A 177 -8.21 30.38 8.57
CA THR A 177 -8.08 28.94 8.79
C THR A 177 -6.66 28.61 9.23
N VAL A 178 -6.53 28.04 10.42
CA VAL A 178 -5.24 27.57 10.96
C VAL A 178 -5.14 26.06 10.81
N LYS A 179 -4.14 25.62 10.11
CA LYS A 179 -3.75 24.21 9.98
C LYS A 179 -2.89 23.81 11.16
N ILE A 180 -3.35 22.83 11.92
CA ILE A 180 -2.65 22.31 13.09
C ILE A 180 -2.20 20.89 12.79
N ASN A 181 -0.89 20.66 12.84
CA ASN A 181 -0.28 19.36 12.67
C ASN A 181 0.32 18.90 14.00
N GLN A 182 0.06 17.67 14.42
CA GLN A 182 0.52 17.12 15.70
C GLN A 182 1.16 15.75 15.54
N TYR A 183 2.30 15.55 16.22
CA TYR A 183 2.96 14.26 16.33
C TYR A 183 3.58 14.14 17.72
N GLY A 184 3.06 13.25 18.56
CA GLY A 184 3.43 13.16 19.95
C GLY A 184 3.23 14.49 20.69
N SER A 185 4.29 15.03 21.29
CA SER A 185 4.29 16.34 21.96
C SER A 185 4.54 17.53 21.03
N THR A 186 4.86 17.28 19.76
CA THR A 186 5.20 18.35 18.81
C THR A 186 3.93 18.82 18.08
N THR A 187 3.66 20.12 18.14
CA THR A 187 2.56 20.78 17.42
C THR A 187 3.10 21.86 16.52
N LYS A 188 2.66 21.90 15.27
CA LYS A 188 2.96 22.96 14.30
C LYS A 188 1.64 23.62 13.89
N LYS A 189 1.63 24.95 13.88
CA LYS A 189 0.48 25.76 13.45
C LYS A 189 0.91 26.63 12.27
N THR A 190 0.16 26.61 11.19
CA THR A 190 0.38 27.43 10.00
C THR A 190 -0.95 27.97 9.51
N LEU A 191 -0.96 29.18 8.99
CA LEU A 191 -2.12 29.69 8.25
C LEU A 191 -2.27 28.91 6.95
N GLU A 192 -3.50 28.67 6.51
CA GLU A 192 -3.76 28.11 5.19
C GLU A 192 -3.52 29.21 4.14
N TYR A 193 -2.97 28.84 2.99
CA TYR A 193 -2.51 29.81 1.99
C TYR A 193 -3.64 30.48 1.20
N GLU A 194 -4.82 29.84 1.17
CA GLU A 194 -5.97 30.28 0.38
C GLU A 194 -6.93 31.22 1.15
N ASP A 195 -6.62 31.59 2.39
CA ASP A 195 -7.41 32.50 3.23
C ASP A 195 -7.02 33.98 3.03
#